data_9e3b96a0b023de47201aee48f992d1b3
#
_entry.id   9e3b96a0b023de47201aee48f992d1b3
#
_cell.length_a   1.000
_cell.length_b   1.000
_cell.length_c   1.000
_cell.angle_alpha   90.00
_cell.angle_beta   90.00
_cell.angle_gamma   90.00
#
_symmetry.space_group_name_H-M   'P 1'
#
loop_
_entity.id
_entity.type
_entity.pdbx_description
1 polymer ?
#
loop_
_entity_poly.entity_id
_entity_poly.type
_entity_poly.pdbx_seq_one_letter_code
_entity_poly.pdbx_strand_id
1 'polypeptide(L)'
;MGVVSFAQESESPVAPGRLFKALILDSHNLCPKLMPQSIKSIDIIQGDGGVGTIKQTNFTRGIHIKHRIDEVDNEKCRCKFTLIEGDVMGEKLRSAGYEIEFMDDGEGGSICRMLSEYETVGDVVFRDEDIEEGKEKATELFKPVEAFLLANPDAYA
;
A
#
# COMPACT_ATOMS: atom_id res chain seq x y z
N MET A 1 8.51 -5.08 -24.29
CA MET A 1 7.60 -4.74 -23.19
C MET A 1 7.14 -6.01 -22.50
N GLY A 2 7.13 -5.99 -21.18
CA GLY A 2 6.65 -7.11 -20.41
C GLY A 2 5.69 -6.67 -19.33
N VAL A 3 4.76 -7.54 -18.99
CA VAL A 3 3.87 -7.38 -17.84
C VAL A 3 4.21 -8.48 -16.85
N VAL A 4 4.44 -8.08 -15.59
CA VAL A 4 4.76 -9.01 -14.50
C VAL A 4 3.68 -8.83 -13.44
N SER A 5 3.04 -9.92 -13.05
CA SER A 5 2.03 -9.93 -12.01
C SER A 5 2.40 -10.94 -10.94
N PHE A 6 2.15 -10.59 -9.68
CA PHE A 6 2.32 -11.53 -8.58
C PHE A 6 1.34 -11.24 -7.45
N ALA A 7 1.10 -12.25 -6.63
CA ALA A 7 0.24 -12.15 -5.48
C ALA A 7 1.03 -12.41 -4.21
N GLN A 8 0.70 -11.69 -3.16
CA GLN A 8 1.25 -11.89 -1.83
C GLN A 8 0.08 -12.03 -0.87
N GLU A 9 0.15 -13.03 0.00
CA GLU A 9 -0.89 -13.27 1.00
C GLU A 9 -0.25 -13.41 2.37
N SER A 10 -0.87 -12.82 3.38
CA SER A 10 -0.41 -12.88 4.76
C SER A 10 -1.60 -12.91 5.70
N GLU A 11 -1.36 -13.24 6.97
CA GLU A 11 -2.37 -13.29 8.01
C GLU A 11 -2.09 -12.26 9.08
N SER A 12 -3.14 -11.79 9.74
CA SER A 12 -3.04 -10.85 10.86
C SER A 12 -4.12 -11.17 11.89
N PRO A 13 -3.81 -11.02 13.19
CA PRO A 13 -4.84 -11.16 14.23
C PRO A 13 -5.78 -9.96 14.32
N VAL A 14 -5.50 -8.88 13.58
CA VAL A 14 -6.31 -7.66 13.58
C VAL A 14 -7.48 -7.81 12.60
N ALA A 15 -8.67 -7.34 12.99
CA ALA A 15 -9.87 -7.40 12.16
C ALA A 15 -9.72 -6.63 10.84
N PRO A 16 -10.36 -7.10 9.75
CA PRO A 16 -10.20 -6.50 8.42
C PRO A 16 -10.56 -5.02 8.36
N GLY A 17 -11.67 -4.63 8.99
CA GLY A 17 -12.12 -3.23 8.97
C GLY A 17 -11.12 -2.29 9.63
N ARG A 18 -10.47 -2.73 10.69
CA ARG A 18 -9.46 -1.94 11.39
C ARG A 18 -8.21 -1.75 10.54
N LEU A 19 -7.74 -2.82 9.92
CA LEU A 19 -6.58 -2.78 9.00
C LEU A 19 -6.87 -1.86 7.82
N PHE A 20 -8.05 -1.99 7.23
CA PHE A 20 -8.45 -1.20 6.09
C PHE A 20 -8.50 0.31 6.42
N LYS A 21 -9.13 0.66 7.54
CA LYS A 21 -9.20 2.06 7.98
C LYS A 21 -7.82 2.64 8.24
N ALA A 22 -6.96 1.89 8.91
CA ALA A 22 -5.62 2.35 9.28
C ALA A 22 -4.68 2.47 8.08
N LEU A 23 -4.65 1.45 7.22
CA LEU A 23 -3.69 1.36 6.12
C LEU A 23 -4.14 2.08 4.86
N ILE A 24 -5.44 2.18 4.63
CA ILE A 24 -5.98 2.75 3.39
C ILE A 24 -6.63 4.11 3.64
N LEU A 25 -7.63 4.17 4.52
CA LEU A 25 -8.42 5.38 4.69
C LEU A 25 -7.69 6.48 5.44
N ASP A 26 -6.88 6.13 6.43
CA ASP A 26 -6.19 7.10 7.28
C ASP A 26 -4.66 6.99 7.25
N SER A 27 -4.11 6.34 6.23
CA SER A 27 -2.67 6.16 6.09
C SER A 27 -1.90 7.47 6.09
N HIS A 28 -2.48 8.53 5.53
CA HIS A 28 -1.87 9.86 5.45
C HIS A 28 -1.63 10.49 6.82
N ASN A 29 -2.41 10.14 7.83
CA ASN A 29 -2.21 10.59 9.20
C ASN A 29 -1.39 9.60 10.02
N LEU A 30 -1.70 8.31 9.91
CA LEU A 30 -1.12 7.28 10.77
C LEU A 30 0.31 6.91 10.41
N CYS A 31 0.59 6.66 9.14
CA CYS A 31 1.90 6.15 8.74
C CYS A 31 3.07 7.10 9.07
N PRO A 32 2.97 8.42 8.87
CA PRO A 32 4.05 9.31 9.28
C PRO A 32 4.28 9.33 10.79
N LYS A 33 3.23 9.11 11.59
CA LYS A 33 3.36 9.06 13.05
C LYS A 33 4.07 7.81 13.52
N LEU A 34 3.81 6.68 12.87
CA LEU A 34 4.39 5.39 13.26
C LEU A 34 5.79 5.19 12.70
N MET A 35 6.10 5.82 11.58
CA MET A 35 7.37 5.63 10.87
C MET A 35 8.04 6.96 10.54
N PRO A 36 8.25 7.85 11.53
CA PRO A 36 8.82 9.18 11.28
C PRO A 36 10.27 9.14 10.77
N GLN A 37 10.97 8.05 11.01
CA GLN A 37 12.33 7.86 10.52
C GLN A 37 12.39 7.56 9.03
N SER A 38 11.29 7.12 8.44
CA SER A 38 11.22 6.74 7.02
C SER A 38 10.29 7.63 6.21
N ILE A 39 9.13 7.98 6.78
CA ILE A 39 8.09 8.76 6.11
C ILE A 39 7.97 10.12 6.79
N LYS A 40 8.29 11.17 6.01
CA LYS A 40 8.17 12.54 6.50
C LYS A 40 6.71 12.98 6.56
N SER A 41 5.96 12.72 5.49
CA SER A 41 4.54 13.08 5.39
C SER A 41 3.88 12.31 4.27
N ILE A 42 2.56 12.20 4.34
CA ILE A 42 1.73 11.74 3.22
C ILE A 42 0.68 12.84 3.01
N ASP A 43 0.72 13.47 1.84
CA ASP A 43 -0.15 14.59 1.53
C ASP A 43 -1.22 14.18 0.52
N ILE A 44 -2.44 14.64 0.73
CA ILE A 44 -3.50 14.49 -0.25
C ILE A 44 -3.36 15.66 -1.23
N ILE A 45 -2.86 15.35 -2.44
CA ILE A 45 -2.62 16.36 -3.47
C ILE A 45 -3.92 16.73 -4.17
N GLN A 46 -4.81 15.76 -4.34
CA GLN A 46 -6.08 15.93 -5.04
C GLN A 46 -7.08 14.94 -4.49
N GLY A 47 -8.35 15.35 -4.38
CA GLY A 47 -9.46 14.50 -3.97
C GLY A 47 -9.75 14.55 -2.48
N ASP A 48 -10.67 13.68 -2.06
CA ASP A 48 -11.24 13.66 -0.70
C ASP A 48 -10.98 12.36 0.06
N GLY A 49 -10.15 11.49 -0.48
CA GLY A 49 -9.86 10.16 0.08
C GLY A 49 -10.53 9.02 -0.69
N GLY A 50 -11.47 9.33 -1.58
CA GLY A 50 -12.14 8.34 -2.42
C GLY A 50 -11.47 8.15 -3.78
N VAL A 51 -12.24 7.61 -4.73
CA VAL A 51 -11.77 7.37 -6.11
C VAL A 51 -11.26 8.66 -6.75
N GLY A 52 -10.12 8.59 -7.40
CA GLY A 52 -9.48 9.74 -8.04
C GLY A 52 -8.54 10.51 -7.12
N THR A 53 -8.50 10.19 -5.83
CA THR A 53 -7.59 10.82 -4.89
C THR A 53 -6.14 10.51 -5.23
N ILE A 54 -5.29 11.53 -5.18
CA ILE A 54 -3.85 11.37 -5.36
C ILE A 54 -3.18 11.66 -4.03
N LYS A 55 -2.42 10.69 -3.53
CA LYS A 55 -1.63 10.82 -2.30
C LYS A 55 -0.16 10.85 -2.66
N GLN A 56 0.57 11.79 -2.08
CA GLN A 56 2.02 11.89 -2.22
C GLN A 56 2.68 11.48 -0.92
N THR A 57 3.50 10.45 -0.96
CA THR A 57 4.31 10.01 0.17
C THR A 57 5.70 10.61 0.04
N ASN A 58 6.08 11.43 1.01
CA ASN A 58 7.40 12.06 1.07
C ASN A 58 8.27 11.29 2.04
N PHE A 59 9.39 10.77 1.56
CA PHE A 59 10.33 10.02 2.38
C PHE A 59 11.40 10.93 2.96
N THR A 60 11.90 10.59 4.13
CA THR A 60 12.93 11.37 4.83
C THR A 60 14.24 11.48 4.05
N ARG A 61 14.50 10.52 3.15
CA ARG A 61 15.70 10.52 2.29
C ARG A 61 15.60 11.44 1.06
N GLY A 62 14.51 12.24 0.96
CA GLY A 62 14.39 13.27 -0.07
C GLY A 62 13.69 12.86 -1.37
N ILE A 63 13.15 11.66 -1.43
CA ILE A 63 12.38 11.19 -2.60
C ILE A 63 10.89 11.16 -2.25
N HIS A 64 10.05 11.11 -3.28
CA HIS A 64 8.61 10.98 -3.09
C HIS A 64 8.01 10.03 -4.13
N ILE A 65 6.82 9.52 -3.81
CA ILE A 65 6.00 8.74 -4.74
C ILE A 65 4.57 9.28 -4.70
N LYS A 66 3.87 9.15 -5.82
CA LYS A 66 2.44 9.50 -5.89
C LYS A 66 1.63 8.29 -6.31
N HIS A 67 0.53 8.07 -5.60
CA HIS A 67 -0.45 7.03 -5.90
C HIS A 67 -1.80 7.66 -6.19
N ARG A 68 -2.52 7.09 -7.17
CA ARG A 68 -3.90 7.45 -7.45
C ARG A 68 -4.80 6.31 -7.00
N ILE A 69 -5.83 6.63 -6.25
CA ILE A 69 -6.83 5.63 -5.84
C ILE A 69 -7.80 5.41 -6.99
N ASP A 70 -7.87 4.18 -7.50
CA ASP A 70 -8.70 3.81 -8.63
C ASP A 70 -10.04 3.20 -8.19
N GLU A 71 -10.07 2.50 -7.07
CA GLU A 71 -11.28 1.86 -6.55
C GLU A 71 -11.17 1.70 -5.04
N VAL A 72 -12.25 1.98 -4.31
CA VAL A 72 -12.36 1.77 -2.87
C VAL A 72 -13.69 1.11 -2.58
N ASP A 73 -13.67 -0.03 -1.88
CA ASP A 73 -14.86 -0.74 -1.44
C ASP A 73 -14.78 -0.93 0.07
N ASN A 74 -15.50 -0.09 0.82
CA ASN A 74 -15.47 -0.11 2.28
C ASN A 74 -16.08 -1.38 2.88
N GLU A 75 -17.05 -1.99 2.21
CA GLU A 75 -17.69 -3.22 2.68
C GLU A 75 -16.79 -4.43 2.55
N LYS A 76 -16.10 -4.53 1.41
CA LYS A 76 -15.18 -5.64 1.12
C LYS A 76 -13.76 -5.38 1.62
N CYS A 77 -13.49 -4.20 2.17
CA CYS A 77 -12.16 -3.77 2.59
C CYS A 77 -11.13 -3.96 1.47
N ARG A 78 -11.47 -3.45 0.28
CA ARG A 78 -10.66 -3.57 -0.92
C ARG A 78 -10.34 -2.21 -1.52
N CYS A 79 -9.12 -2.06 -1.99
CA CYS A 79 -8.68 -0.83 -2.64
C CYS A 79 -7.78 -1.18 -3.83
N LYS A 80 -7.98 -0.46 -4.94
CA LYS A 80 -7.07 -0.49 -6.08
C LYS A 80 -6.41 0.87 -6.19
N PHE A 81 -5.12 0.88 -6.43
CA PHE A 81 -4.38 2.12 -6.64
C PHE A 81 -3.25 1.91 -7.64
N THR A 82 -2.85 3.02 -8.27
CA THR A 82 -1.80 3.03 -9.29
C THR A 82 -0.70 3.99 -8.88
N LEU A 83 0.54 3.53 -8.96
CA LEU A 83 1.71 4.40 -8.80
C LEU A 83 1.83 5.25 -10.06
N ILE A 84 1.72 6.57 -9.92
CA ILE A 84 1.74 7.49 -11.06
C ILE A 84 3.02 8.32 -11.15
N GLU A 85 3.79 8.39 -10.06
CA GLU A 85 5.06 9.09 -10.03
C GLU A 85 5.96 8.47 -8.96
N GLY A 86 7.25 8.32 -9.28
CA GLY A 86 8.26 7.77 -8.36
C GLY A 86 9.55 7.52 -9.10
N ASP A 87 10.62 7.22 -8.37
CA ASP A 87 11.97 7.05 -8.92
C ASP A 87 12.09 5.97 -10.01
N VAL A 88 11.32 4.89 -9.87
CA VAL A 88 11.36 3.77 -10.82
C VAL A 88 10.48 3.99 -12.04
N MET A 89 9.60 5.01 -11.99
CA MET A 89 8.74 5.33 -13.13
C MET A 89 9.54 6.00 -14.24
N GLY A 90 9.33 5.53 -15.46
CA GLY A 90 10.03 6.04 -16.63
C GLY A 90 11.38 5.40 -16.90
N GLU A 91 12.05 4.87 -15.89
CA GLU A 91 13.32 4.17 -16.05
C GLU A 91 13.11 2.66 -16.22
N LYS A 92 12.40 2.03 -15.28
CA LYS A 92 12.15 0.59 -15.29
C LYS A 92 10.70 0.25 -15.55
N LEU A 93 9.79 1.05 -15.02
CA LEU A 93 8.36 0.79 -15.06
C LEU A 93 7.61 1.86 -15.85
N ARG A 94 6.70 1.41 -16.70
CA ARG A 94 5.71 2.26 -17.37
C ARG A 94 4.51 2.46 -16.48
N SER A 95 4.11 1.40 -15.77
CA SER A 95 3.02 1.46 -14.79
C SER A 95 3.20 0.43 -13.70
N ALA A 96 2.60 0.71 -12.55
CA ALA A 96 2.53 -0.20 -11.42
C ALA A 96 1.16 -0.08 -10.79
N GLY A 97 0.38 -1.15 -10.86
CA GLY A 97 -0.96 -1.22 -10.31
C GLY A 97 -1.02 -2.19 -9.14
N TYR A 98 -1.84 -1.87 -8.14
CA TYR A 98 -1.97 -2.67 -6.93
C TYR A 98 -3.43 -2.83 -6.56
N GLU A 99 -3.77 -4.03 -6.06
CA GLU A 99 -5.06 -4.31 -5.46
C GLU A 99 -4.80 -4.95 -4.11
N ILE A 100 -5.37 -4.37 -3.06
CA ILE A 100 -5.25 -4.90 -1.71
C ILE A 100 -6.63 -5.20 -1.15
N GLU A 101 -6.77 -6.34 -0.50
CA GLU A 101 -8.03 -6.77 0.11
C GLU A 101 -7.74 -7.40 1.47
N PHE A 102 -8.54 -7.02 2.45
CA PHE A 102 -8.50 -7.60 3.79
C PHE A 102 -9.76 -8.41 4.01
N MET A 103 -9.61 -9.72 4.17
CA MET A 103 -10.71 -10.67 4.31
C MET A 103 -10.77 -11.19 5.73
N ASP A 104 -11.99 -11.48 6.21
CA ASP A 104 -12.18 -12.11 7.53
C ASP A 104 -11.66 -13.54 7.47
N ASP A 105 -10.88 -13.94 8.49
CA ASP A 105 -10.34 -15.31 8.58
C ASP A 105 -11.27 -16.29 9.31
N GLY A 106 -12.43 -15.80 9.79
CA GLY A 106 -13.38 -16.60 10.56
C GLY A 106 -13.06 -16.70 12.05
N GLU A 107 -11.96 -16.11 12.51
CA GLU A 107 -11.50 -16.17 13.90
C GLU A 107 -11.22 -14.78 14.50
N GLY A 108 -11.78 -13.75 13.91
CA GLY A 108 -11.62 -12.36 14.36
C GLY A 108 -10.42 -11.62 13.76
N GLY A 109 -9.59 -12.31 13.00
CA GLY A 109 -8.44 -11.73 12.31
C GLY A 109 -8.68 -11.58 10.82
N SER A 110 -7.60 -11.40 10.07
CA SER A 110 -7.65 -11.11 8.65
C SER A 110 -6.71 -11.97 7.82
N ILE A 111 -7.12 -12.20 6.58
CA ILE A 111 -6.25 -12.66 5.50
C ILE A 111 -6.04 -11.44 4.59
N CYS A 112 -4.79 -11.02 4.44
CA CYS A 112 -4.43 -9.86 3.63
C CYS A 112 -3.89 -10.34 2.29
N ARG A 113 -4.53 -9.92 1.20
CA ARG A 113 -4.09 -10.27 -0.15
C ARG A 113 -3.70 -9.01 -0.90
N MET A 114 -2.53 -9.02 -1.52
CA MET A 114 -2.06 -7.94 -2.38
C MET A 114 -1.70 -8.50 -3.74
N LEU A 115 -2.32 -7.95 -4.77
CA LEU A 115 -2.00 -8.26 -6.16
C LEU A 115 -1.22 -7.07 -6.72
N SER A 116 -0.10 -7.36 -7.37
CA SER A 116 0.74 -6.33 -7.97
C SER A 116 0.93 -6.64 -9.44
N GLU A 117 0.80 -5.61 -10.28
CA GLU A 117 1.01 -5.73 -11.71
C GLU A 117 1.93 -4.62 -12.18
N TYR A 118 3.04 -5.01 -12.82
CA TYR A 118 4.04 -4.08 -13.31
C TYR A 118 4.16 -4.20 -14.82
N GLU A 119 4.13 -3.06 -15.51
CA GLU A 119 4.45 -2.98 -16.93
C GLU A 119 5.84 -2.37 -17.07
N THR A 120 6.76 -3.10 -17.68
CA THR A 120 8.15 -2.66 -17.84
C THR A 120 8.35 -1.83 -19.10
N VAL A 121 9.37 -0.97 -19.08
CA VAL A 121 9.74 -0.10 -20.21
C VAL A 121 10.70 -0.86 -21.14
N GLY A 122 10.38 -0.89 -22.43
CA GLY A 122 11.26 -1.45 -23.47
C GLY A 122 11.69 -2.89 -23.17
N ASP A 123 13.00 -3.11 -23.16
CA ASP A 123 13.61 -4.43 -22.91
C ASP A 123 13.96 -4.66 -21.45
N VAL A 124 13.53 -3.79 -20.55
CA VAL A 124 13.80 -3.93 -19.11
C VAL A 124 13.09 -5.18 -18.58
N VAL A 125 13.83 -5.99 -17.84
CA VAL A 125 13.30 -7.19 -17.19
C VAL A 125 13.17 -6.92 -15.70
N PHE A 126 11.97 -7.16 -15.17
CA PHE A 126 11.72 -7.07 -13.74
C PHE A 126 12.12 -8.40 -13.11
N ARG A 127 13.17 -8.39 -12.31
CA ARG A 127 13.79 -9.60 -11.76
C ARG A 127 13.14 -10.04 -10.46
N ASP A 128 13.40 -11.29 -10.05
CA ASP A 128 12.93 -11.82 -8.77
C ASP A 128 13.39 -10.94 -7.60
N GLU A 129 14.60 -10.37 -7.69
CA GLU A 129 15.14 -9.45 -6.69
C GLU A 129 14.28 -8.20 -6.53
N ASP A 130 13.78 -7.66 -7.63
CA ASP A 130 12.90 -6.46 -7.60
C ASP A 130 11.56 -6.79 -6.93
N ILE A 131 11.04 -8.00 -7.19
CA ILE A 131 9.78 -8.47 -6.57
C ILE A 131 9.97 -8.63 -5.07
N GLU A 132 11.06 -9.27 -4.64
CA GLU A 132 11.34 -9.47 -3.21
C GLU A 132 11.55 -8.15 -2.48
N GLU A 133 12.22 -7.18 -3.10
CA GLU A 133 12.39 -5.85 -2.53
C GLU A 133 11.05 -5.16 -2.31
N GLY A 134 10.14 -5.25 -3.28
CA GLY A 134 8.78 -4.71 -3.15
C GLY A 134 7.98 -5.36 -2.03
N LYS A 135 8.10 -6.69 -1.87
CA LYS A 135 7.44 -7.43 -0.80
C LYS A 135 7.98 -7.03 0.57
N GLU A 136 9.29 -6.84 0.69
CA GLU A 136 9.92 -6.40 1.94
C GLU A 136 9.44 -5.01 2.35
N LYS A 137 9.36 -4.07 1.40
CA LYS A 137 8.86 -2.72 1.66
C LYS A 137 7.41 -2.72 2.12
N ALA A 138 6.57 -3.55 1.50
CA ALA A 138 5.18 -3.69 1.91
C ALA A 138 5.07 -4.24 3.34
N THR A 139 5.90 -5.22 3.69
CA THR A 139 5.95 -5.80 5.03
C THR A 139 6.43 -4.77 6.06
N GLU A 140 7.45 -3.98 5.73
CA GLU A 140 7.97 -2.92 6.61
C GLU A 140 6.92 -1.87 6.92
N LEU A 141 6.04 -1.57 5.97
CA LEU A 141 4.93 -0.64 6.18
C LEU A 141 3.82 -1.26 7.03
N PHE A 142 3.51 -2.52 6.79
CA PHE A 142 2.44 -3.24 7.44
C PHE A 142 2.72 -3.52 8.93
N LYS A 143 3.91 -3.98 9.26
CA LYS A 143 4.27 -4.40 10.62
C LYS A 143 4.09 -3.33 11.69
N PRO A 144 4.55 -2.09 11.51
CA PRO A 144 4.33 -1.04 12.52
C PRO A 144 2.85 -0.73 12.74
N VAL A 145 2.05 -0.76 11.69
CA VAL A 145 0.60 -0.51 11.77
C VAL A 145 -0.09 -1.66 12.53
N GLU A 146 0.26 -2.90 12.23
CA GLU A 146 -0.26 -4.06 12.95
C GLU A 146 0.05 -3.98 14.43
N ALA A 147 1.30 -3.68 14.77
CA ALA A 147 1.75 -3.55 16.16
C ALA A 147 0.99 -2.45 16.91
N PHE A 148 0.77 -1.31 16.24
CA PHE A 148 0.00 -0.20 16.81
C PHE A 148 -1.44 -0.62 17.11
N LEU A 149 -2.09 -1.31 16.17
CA LEU A 149 -3.48 -1.76 16.32
C LEU A 149 -3.63 -2.82 17.42
N LEU A 150 -2.63 -3.69 17.58
CA LEU A 150 -2.63 -4.68 18.65
C LEU A 150 -2.45 -4.03 20.03
N ALA A 151 -1.63 -2.99 20.11
CA ALA A 151 -1.40 -2.24 21.35
C ALA A 151 -2.55 -1.29 21.70
N ASN A 152 -3.40 -0.95 20.73
CA ASN A 152 -4.52 -0.01 20.90
C ASN A 152 -5.81 -0.63 20.36
N PRO A 153 -6.45 -1.54 21.13
CA PRO A 153 -7.61 -2.30 20.64
C PRO A 153 -8.81 -1.47 20.18
N ASP A 154 -8.95 -0.24 20.69
CA ASP A 154 -10.07 0.65 20.33
C ASP A 154 -9.78 1.54 19.12
N ALA A 155 -8.52 1.60 18.67
CA ALA A 155 -8.14 2.40 17.52
C ALA A 155 -8.72 1.81 16.23
N TYR A 156 -9.39 2.65 15.47
CA TYR A 156 -10.04 2.25 14.21
C TYR A 156 -11.08 1.13 14.37
N ALA A 157 -11.67 1.05 15.52
CA ALA A 157 -12.71 0.06 15.81
C ALA A 157 -13.98 0.29 14.98
#